data_5e40c4429038eb55a197d3e3213695e9
#
_entry.id   5e40c4429038eb55a197d3e3213695e9
#
_cell.length_a   1.000
_cell.length_b   1.000
_cell.length_c   1.000
_cell.angle_alpha   90.00
_cell.angle_beta   90.00
_cell.angle_gamma   90.00
#
_symmetry.space_group_name_H-M   'P 1'
#
loop_
_entity.id
_entity.type
_entity.pdbx_description
1 polymer ?
#
loop_
_entity_poly.entity_id
_entity_poly.type
_entity_poly.pdbx_seq_one_letter_code
_entity_poly.pdbx_strand_id
1 'polypeptide(L)'
;MMKRIDFTKGKIQWTLLLTLLCSTAAYSADNLLIVSIDGLRWQELYRGYQQSLVQHDDFTQQAAGLEQDFGGDNAQQKRQKLMPFIWDTLAKKGVLLGNRDQQSAMQVTNDWWFSYPGYNEILTGHADPRIDSNEPVANPNVSFLEWLHNQSAYKGKVAAFGSWDVFPAILNAKRSELPVNAGFMPADWQNLSVKSQWLNDLQDDVPSPWHNVRLDAFTVGLAQEYVNATQPKVLYVAFGETDDFGHDGDYPAYLRAAHRTDKFISRLWQQLQSMEQYRDNTNLVITVDHGRGNDDETWQHHASLKATQGYLNNLSKHPQGIIGSNEIWMAAMGPDVKPAGEASNTPLYELNQIAATALLLLGQSPEAFAKDTESEIGQAVPIMKLNNE
;
A
#
# COMPACT_ATOMS: atom_id res chain seq x y z
N MET A 1 -66.58 60.09 -39.84
CA MET A 1 -66.40 58.70 -40.25
C MET A 1 -65.14 58.25 -39.59
N MET A 2 -65.28 57.71 -38.34
CA MET A 2 -64.13 57.29 -37.44
C MET A 2 -63.91 55.77 -37.60
N LYS A 3 -62.72 55.36 -38.02
CA LYS A 3 -62.32 53.97 -38.07
C LYS A 3 -61.74 53.54 -36.68
N ARG A 4 -62.38 52.55 -36.07
CA ARG A 4 -61.87 51.90 -34.86
C ARG A 4 -60.65 50.98 -35.20
N ILE A 5 -59.59 51.11 -34.40
CA ILE A 5 -58.42 50.23 -34.44
C ILE A 5 -58.61 49.20 -33.30
N ASP A 6 -58.67 47.92 -33.67
CA ASP A 6 -58.76 46.80 -32.74
C ASP A 6 -57.32 46.36 -32.26
N PHE A 7 -57.07 46.44 -30.99
CA PHE A 7 -55.87 45.87 -30.34
C PHE A 7 -56.09 44.43 -29.93
N THR A 8 -55.58 43.52 -30.74
CA THR A 8 -55.49 42.06 -30.28
C THR A 8 -54.37 41.90 -29.32
N LYS A 9 -54.72 41.44 -28.09
CA LYS A 9 -53.77 41.09 -27.00
C LYS A 9 -53.03 39.79 -27.34
N GLY A 10 -51.77 39.87 -27.74
CA GLY A 10 -50.86 38.74 -27.80
C GLY A 10 -50.45 38.33 -26.39
N LYS A 11 -50.81 37.13 -25.96
CA LYS A 11 -50.29 36.49 -24.72
C LYS A 11 -48.88 35.95 -25.02
N ILE A 12 -47.87 36.56 -24.45
CA ILE A 12 -46.51 36.01 -24.40
C ILE A 12 -46.49 34.95 -23.30
N GLN A 13 -46.45 33.69 -23.69
CA GLN A 13 -46.19 32.59 -22.77
C GLN A 13 -44.67 32.54 -22.52
N TRP A 14 -44.26 32.87 -21.31
CA TRP A 14 -42.91 32.62 -20.81
C TRP A 14 -42.82 31.18 -20.37
N THR A 15 -42.19 30.30 -21.18
CA THR A 15 -41.83 28.94 -20.76
C THR A 15 -40.55 29.03 -19.95
N LEU A 16 -40.68 28.93 -18.63
CA LEU A 16 -39.53 28.83 -17.73
C LEU A 16 -38.91 27.45 -17.94
N LEU A 17 -37.77 27.38 -18.62
CA LEU A 17 -36.94 26.19 -18.74
C LEU A 17 -36.19 26.07 -17.43
N LEU A 18 -36.68 25.24 -16.50
CA LEU A 18 -35.97 24.84 -15.29
C LEU A 18 -34.89 23.83 -15.72
N THR A 19 -33.69 24.29 -15.99
CA THR A 19 -32.51 23.43 -16.07
C THR A 19 -32.22 22.92 -14.65
N LEU A 20 -32.62 21.69 -14.37
CA LEU A 20 -32.08 20.95 -13.22
C LEU A 20 -30.57 20.75 -13.48
N LEU A 21 -29.75 21.60 -12.87
CA LEU A 21 -28.36 21.33 -12.64
C LEU A 21 -28.31 20.17 -11.59
N CYS A 22 -28.35 18.92 -12.08
CA CYS A 22 -27.87 17.81 -11.29
C CYS A 22 -26.37 18.06 -11.09
N SER A 23 -26.00 18.70 -9.98
CA SER A 23 -24.66 18.59 -9.45
C SER A 23 -24.47 17.11 -9.11
N THR A 24 -23.83 16.37 -9.99
CA THR A 24 -23.24 15.09 -9.63
C THR A 24 -22.17 15.43 -8.59
N ALA A 25 -22.52 15.30 -7.31
CA ALA A 25 -21.51 15.21 -6.28
C ALA A 25 -20.60 14.07 -6.74
N ALA A 26 -19.34 14.37 -7.03
CA ALA A 26 -18.37 13.35 -7.25
C ALA A 26 -18.21 12.62 -5.91
N TYR A 27 -18.88 11.48 -5.74
CA TYR A 27 -18.69 10.61 -4.59
C TYR A 27 -17.35 9.94 -4.79
N SER A 28 -16.42 10.13 -3.84
CA SER A 28 -15.24 9.27 -3.77
C SER A 28 -15.69 7.85 -3.43
N ALA A 29 -14.88 6.86 -3.80
CA ALA A 29 -15.16 5.47 -3.46
C ALA A 29 -15.31 5.28 -1.94
N ASP A 30 -16.26 4.47 -1.54
CA ASP A 30 -16.53 4.19 -0.13
C ASP A 30 -15.49 3.29 0.52
N ASN A 31 -14.68 2.59 -0.30
CA ASN A 31 -13.80 1.53 0.17
C ASN A 31 -12.35 1.77 -0.29
N LEU A 32 -11.42 1.35 0.58
CA LEU A 32 -10.00 1.46 0.33
C LEU A 32 -9.28 0.17 0.74
N LEU A 33 -8.52 -0.39 -0.19
CA LEU A 33 -7.52 -1.41 0.08
C LEU A 33 -6.14 -0.76 0.06
N ILE A 34 -5.41 -0.89 1.15
CA ILE A 34 -4.01 -0.44 1.24
C ILE A 34 -3.14 -1.66 1.46
N VAL A 35 -2.08 -1.77 0.69
CA VAL A 35 -1.11 -2.85 0.80
C VAL A 35 0.28 -2.26 0.99
N SER A 36 1.01 -2.76 1.96
CA SER A 36 2.46 -2.56 2.06
C SER A 36 3.20 -3.87 1.81
N ILE A 37 4.35 -3.77 1.15
CA ILE A 37 5.24 -4.89 0.85
C ILE A 37 6.59 -4.56 1.48
N ASP A 38 6.96 -5.27 2.54
CA ASP A 38 8.18 -4.99 3.30
C ASP A 38 9.43 -5.12 2.44
N GLY A 39 10.24 -4.08 2.38
CA GLY A 39 11.55 -4.07 1.78
C GLY A 39 11.64 -4.44 0.29
N LEU A 40 10.55 -4.40 -0.49
CA LEU A 40 10.60 -4.68 -1.93
C LEU A 40 11.16 -3.49 -2.69
N ARG A 41 12.35 -3.67 -3.26
CA ARG A 41 13.07 -2.61 -3.97
C ARG A 41 12.35 -2.16 -5.24
N TRP A 42 12.49 -0.87 -5.58
CA TRP A 42 11.99 -0.33 -6.84
C TRP A 42 12.66 -0.97 -8.07
N GLN A 43 13.90 -1.45 -7.95
CA GLN A 43 14.63 -2.11 -9.01
C GLN A 43 13.89 -3.35 -9.53
N GLU A 44 13.45 -4.24 -8.64
CA GLU A 44 12.72 -5.43 -9.05
C GLU A 44 11.36 -5.07 -9.63
N LEU A 45 10.68 -4.08 -9.08
CA LEU A 45 9.40 -3.63 -9.61
C LEU A 45 9.54 -3.12 -11.05
N TYR A 46 10.52 -2.26 -11.33
CA TYR A 46 10.63 -1.56 -12.62
C TYR A 46 11.55 -2.20 -13.64
N ARG A 47 12.56 -2.94 -13.19
CA ARG A 47 13.55 -3.58 -14.08
C ARG A 47 13.38 -5.10 -14.17
N GLY A 48 12.61 -5.70 -13.25
CA GLY A 48 12.63 -7.14 -13.01
C GLY A 48 13.87 -7.55 -12.22
N TYR A 49 14.29 -8.81 -12.31
CA TYR A 49 15.43 -9.27 -11.53
C TYR A 49 16.75 -8.61 -12.00
N GLN A 50 17.67 -8.44 -11.05
CA GLN A 50 19.03 -7.93 -11.27
C GLN A 50 19.96 -9.07 -11.70
N GLN A 51 20.55 -8.96 -12.90
CA GLN A 51 21.33 -10.04 -13.49
C GLN A 51 22.58 -10.41 -12.68
N SER A 52 23.24 -9.43 -12.06
CA SER A 52 24.41 -9.68 -11.22
C SER A 52 24.07 -10.52 -10.00
N LEU A 53 22.89 -10.27 -9.35
CA LEU A 53 22.43 -11.08 -8.21
C LEU A 53 22.01 -12.49 -8.63
N VAL A 54 21.41 -12.66 -9.81
CA VAL A 54 21.08 -13.99 -10.36
C VAL A 54 22.34 -14.81 -10.62
N GLN A 55 23.44 -14.17 -11.00
CA GLN A 55 24.73 -14.81 -11.29
C GLN A 55 25.67 -14.89 -10.07
N HIS A 56 25.25 -14.39 -8.92
CA HIS A 56 26.07 -14.36 -7.72
C HIS A 56 25.93 -15.65 -6.90
N ASP A 57 27.03 -16.40 -6.77
CA ASP A 57 27.04 -17.72 -6.14
C ASP A 57 26.55 -17.72 -4.68
N ASP A 58 26.80 -16.62 -3.92
CA ASP A 58 26.38 -16.50 -2.54
C ASP A 58 24.86 -16.25 -2.39
N PHE A 59 24.22 -15.67 -3.41
CA PHE A 59 22.81 -15.27 -3.35
C PHE A 59 21.89 -16.12 -4.20
N THR A 60 22.41 -16.85 -5.17
CA THR A 60 21.60 -17.62 -6.12
C THR A 60 22.21 -18.98 -6.43
N GLN A 61 21.59 -20.05 -5.90
CA GLN A 61 22.03 -21.42 -6.15
C GLN A 61 21.43 -22.04 -7.42
N GLN A 62 20.35 -21.49 -7.97
CA GLN A 62 19.61 -22.04 -9.11
C GLN A 62 19.24 -20.96 -10.15
N ALA A 63 20.24 -20.30 -10.72
CA ALA A 63 20.05 -19.21 -11.68
C ALA A 63 19.15 -19.58 -12.87
N ALA A 64 19.31 -20.78 -13.45
CA ALA A 64 18.53 -21.23 -14.60
C ALA A 64 17.01 -21.27 -14.34
N GLY A 65 16.58 -21.60 -13.12
CA GLY A 65 15.18 -21.57 -12.75
C GLY A 65 14.60 -20.16 -12.73
N LEU A 66 15.35 -19.17 -12.27
CA LEU A 66 14.92 -17.77 -12.29
C LEU A 66 14.81 -17.19 -13.70
N GLU A 67 15.75 -17.54 -14.57
CA GLU A 67 15.72 -17.11 -15.96
C GLU A 67 14.52 -17.72 -16.72
N GLN A 68 14.17 -18.97 -16.41
CA GLN A 68 12.98 -19.61 -16.94
C GLN A 68 11.70 -18.92 -16.45
N ASP A 69 11.60 -18.64 -15.13
CA ASP A 69 10.41 -18.07 -14.50
C ASP A 69 10.22 -16.59 -14.86
N PHE A 70 11.29 -15.80 -14.76
CA PHE A 70 11.23 -14.34 -14.81
C PHE A 70 12.09 -13.70 -15.92
N GLY A 71 12.80 -14.51 -16.71
CA GLY A 71 13.69 -14.02 -17.74
C GLY A 71 12.99 -13.32 -18.92
N GLY A 72 13.72 -12.46 -19.61
CA GLY A 72 13.26 -11.74 -20.79
C GLY A 72 14.39 -10.93 -21.44
N ASP A 73 14.16 -10.49 -22.68
CA ASP A 73 15.15 -9.76 -23.48
C ASP A 73 15.39 -8.33 -22.96
N ASN A 74 14.46 -7.81 -22.17
CA ASN A 74 14.51 -6.45 -21.64
C ASN A 74 13.78 -6.34 -20.29
N ALA A 75 13.95 -5.20 -19.62
CA ALA A 75 13.34 -4.91 -18.33
C ALA A 75 11.81 -5.05 -18.35
N GLN A 76 11.14 -4.62 -19.43
CA GLN A 76 9.70 -4.72 -19.55
C GLN A 76 9.20 -6.17 -19.49
N GLN A 77 9.83 -7.07 -20.22
CA GLN A 77 9.47 -8.50 -20.22
C GLN A 77 9.72 -9.13 -18.84
N LYS A 78 10.87 -8.81 -18.21
CA LYS A 78 11.22 -9.33 -16.89
C LYS A 78 10.22 -8.87 -15.81
N ARG A 79 9.94 -7.57 -15.73
CA ARG A 79 9.02 -7.01 -14.72
C ARG A 79 7.58 -7.49 -14.90
N GLN A 80 7.11 -7.67 -16.14
CA GLN A 80 5.78 -8.21 -16.42
C GLN A 80 5.64 -9.67 -15.98
N LYS A 81 6.68 -10.48 -16.12
CA LYS A 81 6.69 -11.85 -15.61
C LYS A 81 6.77 -11.90 -14.07
N LEU A 82 7.55 -10.99 -13.49
CA LEU A 82 7.73 -10.94 -12.04
C LEU A 82 6.46 -10.47 -11.33
N MET A 83 5.83 -9.38 -11.79
CA MET A 83 4.67 -8.77 -11.16
C MET A 83 3.55 -8.48 -12.18
N PRO A 84 2.89 -9.54 -12.70
CA PRO A 84 1.93 -9.43 -13.81
C PRO A 84 0.69 -8.60 -13.45
N PHE A 85 0.17 -8.66 -12.22
CA PHE A 85 -0.99 -7.86 -11.84
C PHE A 85 -0.68 -6.36 -11.86
N ILE A 86 0.46 -5.97 -11.30
CA ILE A 86 0.90 -4.57 -11.32
C ILE A 86 1.05 -4.09 -12.75
N TRP A 87 1.73 -4.85 -13.63
CA TRP A 87 2.03 -4.37 -14.99
C TRP A 87 0.89 -4.55 -15.99
N ASP A 88 0.11 -5.62 -15.88
CA ASP A 88 -0.95 -5.91 -16.85
C ASP A 88 -2.31 -5.34 -16.45
N THR A 89 -2.50 -5.01 -15.17
CA THR A 89 -3.76 -4.47 -14.66
C THR A 89 -3.59 -3.06 -14.09
N LEU A 90 -2.78 -2.92 -13.04
CA LEU A 90 -2.70 -1.65 -12.30
C LEU A 90 -2.06 -0.56 -13.16
N ALA A 91 -0.95 -0.82 -13.82
CA ALA A 91 -0.28 0.16 -14.69
C ALA A 91 -1.16 0.67 -15.84
N LYS A 92 -2.13 -0.15 -16.28
CA LYS A 92 -3.07 0.25 -17.35
C LYS A 92 -4.27 1.06 -16.84
N LYS A 93 -4.61 0.93 -15.55
CA LYS A 93 -5.82 1.51 -14.96
C LYS A 93 -5.55 2.55 -13.87
N GLY A 94 -4.29 2.74 -13.51
CA GLY A 94 -3.87 3.56 -12.40
C GLY A 94 -2.56 4.28 -12.67
N VAL A 95 -1.76 4.45 -11.63
CA VAL A 95 -0.48 5.16 -11.67
C VAL A 95 0.58 4.42 -10.87
N LEU A 96 1.83 4.43 -11.36
CA LEU A 96 3.03 3.96 -10.67
C LEU A 96 4.02 5.11 -10.53
N LEU A 97 4.56 5.29 -9.34
CA LEU A 97 5.52 6.33 -8.96
C LEU A 97 6.74 5.68 -8.29
N GLY A 98 7.92 6.23 -8.49
CA GLY A 98 9.15 5.74 -7.86
C GLY A 98 10.14 5.10 -8.84
N ASN A 99 9.87 5.11 -10.16
CA ASN A 99 10.86 4.67 -11.15
C ASN A 99 11.94 5.74 -11.34
N ARG A 100 13.09 5.54 -10.70
CA ARG A 100 14.22 6.46 -10.77
C ARG A 100 14.84 6.54 -12.16
N ASP A 101 14.72 5.49 -12.97
CA ASP A 101 15.18 5.50 -14.38
C ASP A 101 14.33 6.43 -15.25
N GLN A 102 13.10 6.76 -14.80
CA GLN A 102 12.20 7.68 -15.48
C GLN A 102 12.12 9.06 -14.77
N GLN A 103 13.08 9.37 -13.90
CA GLN A 103 13.10 10.61 -13.12
C GLN A 103 11.81 10.78 -12.27
N SER A 104 11.27 9.67 -11.78
CA SER A 104 10.19 9.62 -10.82
C SER A 104 10.74 9.02 -9.54
N ALA A 105 10.97 9.84 -8.51
CA ALA A 105 11.57 9.39 -7.28
C ALA A 105 10.58 9.47 -6.12
N MET A 106 10.64 8.47 -5.23
CA MET A 106 10.01 8.48 -3.93
C MET A 106 11.01 8.08 -2.86
N GLN A 107 10.85 8.60 -1.63
CA GLN A 107 11.73 8.29 -0.51
C GLN A 107 11.01 8.32 0.83
N VAL A 108 11.58 7.64 1.82
CA VAL A 108 11.17 7.79 3.22
C VAL A 108 11.68 9.14 3.77
N THR A 109 10.97 9.71 4.76
CA THR A 109 11.40 10.94 5.45
C THR A 109 11.97 10.67 6.83
N ASN A 110 11.75 9.47 7.38
CA ASN A 110 12.37 9.11 8.66
C ASN A 110 13.89 8.93 8.53
N ASP A 111 14.59 9.14 9.65
CA ASP A 111 16.07 9.07 9.71
C ASP A 111 16.62 7.63 9.81
N TRP A 112 15.76 6.58 9.82
CA TRP A 112 16.18 5.24 10.19
C TRP A 112 16.26 4.26 9.02
N TRP A 113 15.33 4.36 8.05
CA TRP A 113 15.22 3.54 6.84
C TRP A 113 15.08 2.04 7.11
N PHE A 114 14.18 1.71 8.05
CA PHE A 114 13.78 0.33 8.35
C PHE A 114 12.30 0.28 8.79
N SER A 115 11.78 -0.92 9.06
CA SER A 115 10.36 -1.26 9.00
C SER A 115 9.47 -0.44 9.92
N TYR A 116 9.64 -0.46 11.26
CA TYR A 116 8.70 0.24 12.13
C TYR A 116 8.61 1.75 11.85
N PRO A 117 9.73 2.50 11.72
CA PRO A 117 9.69 3.91 11.30
C PRO A 117 9.00 4.13 9.95
N GLY A 118 9.21 3.25 8.96
CA GLY A 118 8.55 3.30 7.67
C GLY A 118 7.04 3.07 7.79
N TYR A 119 6.61 2.04 8.50
CA TYR A 119 5.19 1.78 8.76
C TYR A 119 4.52 2.91 9.56
N ASN A 120 5.22 3.49 10.54
CA ASN A 120 4.71 4.67 11.22
C ASN A 120 4.43 5.79 10.22
N GLU A 121 5.37 6.07 9.31
CA GLU A 121 5.25 7.13 8.32
C GLU A 121 4.07 6.91 7.36
N ILE A 122 3.89 5.66 6.86
CA ILE A 122 2.73 5.28 6.04
C ILE A 122 1.41 5.54 6.77
N LEU A 123 1.34 5.19 8.06
CA LEU A 123 0.09 5.10 8.80
C LEU A 123 -0.29 6.40 9.52
N THR A 124 0.70 7.26 9.80
CA THR A 124 0.48 8.53 10.53
C THR A 124 0.67 9.77 9.67
N GLY A 125 1.37 9.65 8.53
CA GLY A 125 1.68 10.75 7.63
C GLY A 125 2.84 11.64 8.07
N HIS A 126 3.63 11.19 9.05
CA HIS A 126 4.85 11.90 9.49
C HIS A 126 5.89 10.95 10.05
N ALA A 127 7.15 11.33 9.93
CA ALA A 127 8.26 10.68 10.63
C ALA A 127 8.28 11.13 12.11
N ASP A 128 8.53 10.20 13.02
CA ASP A 128 8.65 10.48 14.44
C ASP A 128 10.01 9.98 14.96
N PRO A 129 10.87 10.83 15.50
CA PRO A 129 12.19 10.43 16.01
C PRO A 129 12.13 9.48 17.21
N ARG A 130 10.97 9.34 17.86
CA ARG A 130 10.76 8.39 18.97
C ARG A 130 10.56 6.95 18.48
N ILE A 131 10.24 6.77 17.20
CA ILE A 131 10.15 5.45 16.57
C ILE A 131 11.52 5.16 15.96
N ASP A 132 12.38 4.53 16.73
CA ASP A 132 13.81 4.37 16.45
C ASP A 132 14.31 2.93 16.51
N SER A 133 13.37 1.97 16.57
CA SER A 133 13.65 0.53 16.64
C SER A 133 12.51 -0.27 16.05
N ASN A 134 12.75 -1.57 15.82
CA ASN A 134 11.72 -2.55 15.45
C ASN A 134 11.12 -3.27 16.68
N GLU A 135 11.42 -2.79 17.88
CA GLU A 135 10.87 -3.36 19.11
C GLU A 135 9.34 -3.17 19.18
N PRO A 136 8.59 -4.14 19.74
CA PRO A 136 7.13 -4.08 19.79
C PRO A 136 6.61 -3.09 20.86
N VAL A 137 7.13 -1.88 20.84
CA VAL A 137 6.69 -0.78 21.69
C VAL A 137 5.46 -0.12 21.05
N ALA A 138 4.38 0.03 21.82
CA ALA A 138 3.14 0.60 21.31
C ALA A 138 3.34 2.02 20.76
N ASN A 139 2.94 2.25 19.52
CA ASN A 139 3.08 3.52 18.82
C ASN A 139 2.35 4.64 19.58
N PRO A 140 3.05 5.71 19.98
CA PRO A 140 2.39 6.85 20.62
C PRO A 140 1.50 7.63 19.66
N ASN A 141 1.77 7.57 18.35
CA ASN A 141 1.06 8.31 17.33
C ASN A 141 -0.27 7.64 16.97
N VAL A 142 -1.26 8.44 16.62
CA VAL A 142 -2.55 7.96 16.12
C VAL A 142 -2.44 7.71 14.63
N SER A 143 -2.71 6.48 14.19
CA SER A 143 -2.77 6.16 12.77
C SER A 143 -4.07 6.68 12.13
N PHE A 144 -4.06 6.96 10.82
CA PHE A 144 -5.31 7.30 10.13
C PHE A 144 -6.33 6.16 10.17
N LEU A 145 -5.90 4.91 10.29
CA LEU A 145 -6.79 3.76 10.50
C LEU A 145 -7.50 3.83 11.85
N GLU A 146 -6.78 4.16 12.93
CA GLU A 146 -7.36 4.39 14.26
C GLU A 146 -8.33 5.57 14.24
N TRP A 147 -7.93 6.69 13.63
CA TRP A 147 -8.78 7.88 13.52
C TRP A 147 -10.08 7.58 12.76
N LEU A 148 -10.01 6.87 11.64
CA LEU A 148 -11.19 6.40 10.92
C LEU A 148 -12.04 5.47 11.78
N HIS A 149 -11.43 4.46 12.42
CA HIS A 149 -12.14 3.49 13.25
C HIS A 149 -12.93 4.15 14.38
N ASN A 150 -12.46 5.27 14.90
CA ASN A 150 -13.13 6.04 15.94
C ASN A 150 -14.28 6.92 15.43
N GLN A 151 -14.44 7.08 14.12
CA GLN A 151 -15.58 7.78 13.53
C GLN A 151 -16.79 6.85 13.40
N SER A 152 -18.01 7.35 13.66
CA SER A 152 -19.23 6.56 13.60
C SER A 152 -19.47 5.88 12.24
N ALA A 153 -19.08 6.52 11.13
CA ALA A 153 -19.22 6.00 9.78
C ALA A 153 -18.30 4.79 9.48
N TYR A 154 -17.19 4.65 10.24
CA TYR A 154 -16.16 3.64 10.05
C TYR A 154 -16.02 2.66 11.22
N LYS A 155 -16.71 2.88 12.34
CA LYS A 155 -16.62 1.99 13.53
C LYS A 155 -16.96 0.54 13.14
N GLY A 156 -16.03 -0.37 13.39
CA GLY A 156 -16.13 -1.78 12.99
C GLY A 156 -16.02 -2.04 11.48
N LYS A 157 -15.58 -1.04 10.70
CA LYS A 157 -15.42 -1.13 9.24
C LYS A 157 -13.97 -0.89 8.77
N VAL A 158 -13.03 -0.87 9.70
CA VAL A 158 -11.59 -0.75 9.44
C VAL A 158 -10.91 -1.96 10.04
N ALA A 159 -9.98 -2.58 9.32
CA ALA A 159 -9.21 -3.73 9.80
C ALA A 159 -7.81 -3.74 9.21
N ALA A 160 -6.88 -4.41 9.91
CA ALA A 160 -5.51 -4.58 9.48
C ALA A 160 -5.04 -6.04 9.60
N PHE A 161 -4.31 -6.49 8.60
CA PHE A 161 -3.68 -7.82 8.55
C PHE A 161 -2.20 -7.67 8.23
N GLY A 162 -1.34 -8.27 9.04
CA GLY A 162 0.12 -8.20 8.85
C GLY A 162 0.79 -9.55 8.98
N SER A 163 1.86 -9.79 8.21
CA SER A 163 2.66 -10.99 8.38
C SER A 163 3.57 -10.88 9.60
N TRP A 164 4.05 -9.69 9.91
CA TRP A 164 4.93 -9.43 11.06
C TRP A 164 4.14 -9.23 12.35
N ASP A 165 4.57 -9.85 13.44
CA ASP A 165 3.89 -9.87 14.74
C ASP A 165 3.94 -8.52 15.50
N VAL A 166 4.71 -7.54 15.03
CA VAL A 166 4.81 -6.20 15.63
C VAL A 166 3.65 -5.28 15.23
N PHE A 167 2.83 -5.61 14.22
CA PHE A 167 1.70 -4.75 13.80
C PHE A 167 0.71 -4.37 14.91
N PRO A 168 0.40 -5.20 15.92
CA PRO A 168 -0.40 -4.76 17.06
C PRO A 168 0.21 -3.59 17.83
N ALA A 169 1.54 -3.50 17.89
CA ALA A 169 2.25 -2.36 18.48
C ALA A 169 2.28 -1.15 17.54
N ILE A 170 2.57 -1.35 16.26
CA ILE A 170 2.58 -0.29 15.23
C ILE A 170 1.23 0.44 15.17
N LEU A 171 0.13 -0.31 15.23
CA LEU A 171 -1.24 0.22 15.21
C LEU A 171 -1.80 0.54 16.60
N ASN A 172 -1.00 0.35 17.65
CA ASN A 172 -1.42 0.46 19.05
C ASN A 172 -2.80 -0.18 19.28
N ALA A 173 -2.92 -1.47 18.93
CA ALA A 173 -4.19 -2.20 18.91
C ALA A 173 -4.95 -2.13 20.23
N LYS A 174 -4.24 -2.00 21.36
CA LYS A 174 -4.84 -1.84 22.68
C LYS A 174 -5.54 -0.49 22.85
N ARG A 175 -4.98 0.61 22.32
CA ARG A 175 -5.59 1.95 22.39
C ARG A 175 -6.64 2.12 21.31
N SER A 176 -6.33 1.71 20.10
CA SER A 176 -7.18 1.92 18.93
C SER A 176 -8.43 1.04 18.92
N GLU A 177 -8.40 -0.10 19.61
CA GLU A 177 -9.41 -1.16 19.51
C GLU A 177 -9.70 -1.58 18.05
N LEU A 178 -8.78 -1.27 17.15
CA LEU A 178 -8.84 -1.64 15.74
C LEU A 178 -8.68 -3.16 15.61
N PRO A 179 -9.52 -3.86 14.85
CA PRO A 179 -9.29 -5.24 14.49
C PRO A 179 -7.94 -5.41 13.76
N VAL A 180 -6.98 -6.02 14.44
CA VAL A 180 -5.64 -6.33 13.92
C VAL A 180 -5.42 -7.83 14.05
N ASN A 181 -5.06 -8.48 12.95
CA ASN A 181 -4.61 -9.86 12.93
C ASN A 181 -3.21 -9.92 12.30
N ALA A 182 -2.20 -10.26 13.08
CA ALA A 182 -0.81 -10.18 12.66
C ALA A 182 0.05 -11.29 13.28
N GLY A 183 1.20 -11.57 12.64
CA GLY A 183 2.05 -12.69 13.06
C GLY A 183 1.25 -13.98 13.08
N PHE A 184 1.41 -14.76 14.12
CA PHE A 184 0.74 -16.06 14.27
C PHE A 184 -0.62 -16.00 14.97
N MET A 185 -1.24 -14.80 15.03
CA MET A 185 -2.59 -14.65 15.59
C MET A 185 -3.61 -15.45 14.77
N PRO A 186 -4.45 -16.29 15.40
CA PRO A 186 -5.50 -17.01 14.70
C PRO A 186 -6.62 -16.06 14.26
N ALA A 187 -7.46 -16.51 13.34
CA ALA A 187 -8.78 -15.92 13.13
C ALA A 187 -9.61 -16.10 14.41
N ASP A 188 -10.15 -15.00 14.94
CA ASP A 188 -10.93 -14.98 16.19
C ASP A 188 -12.23 -14.15 16.11
N TRP A 189 -12.56 -13.65 14.90
CA TRP A 189 -13.81 -12.90 14.70
C TRP A 189 -15.06 -13.79 14.78
N GLN A 190 -16.21 -13.17 14.96
CA GLN A 190 -17.47 -13.90 15.08
C GLN A 190 -17.82 -14.68 13.79
N ASN A 191 -18.40 -15.88 13.95
CA ASN A 191 -18.87 -16.73 12.86
C ASN A 191 -17.76 -17.16 11.89
N LEU A 192 -16.68 -17.72 12.43
CA LEU A 192 -15.61 -18.29 11.63
C LEU A 192 -16.15 -19.30 10.61
N SER A 193 -15.77 -19.11 9.36
CA SER A 193 -16.02 -20.10 8.31
C SER A 193 -15.19 -21.37 8.54
N VAL A 194 -15.60 -22.49 7.92
CA VAL A 194 -14.76 -23.70 7.91
C VAL A 194 -13.36 -23.42 7.36
N LYS A 195 -13.26 -22.52 6.38
CA LYS A 195 -11.98 -22.13 5.81
C LYS A 195 -11.13 -21.30 6.78
N SER A 196 -11.74 -20.41 7.58
CA SER A 196 -11.02 -19.68 8.63
C SER A 196 -10.45 -20.61 9.68
N GLN A 197 -11.24 -21.61 10.12
CA GLN A 197 -10.77 -22.63 11.06
C GLN A 197 -9.62 -23.45 10.48
N TRP A 198 -9.77 -23.92 9.24
CA TRP A 198 -8.73 -24.67 8.56
C TRP A 198 -7.44 -23.85 8.35
N LEU A 199 -7.54 -22.52 8.11
CA LEU A 199 -6.36 -21.66 8.05
C LEU A 199 -5.65 -21.55 9.40
N ASN A 200 -6.40 -21.52 10.52
CA ASN A 200 -5.80 -21.57 11.85
C ASN A 200 -5.03 -22.87 12.05
N ASP A 201 -5.68 -24.04 11.77
CA ASP A 201 -5.06 -25.35 11.91
C ASP A 201 -3.80 -25.48 11.05
N LEU A 202 -3.87 -25.00 9.78
CA LEU A 202 -2.70 -25.02 8.89
C LEU A 202 -1.57 -24.11 9.37
N GLN A 203 -1.89 -22.94 9.93
CA GLN A 203 -0.87 -22.03 10.45
C GLN A 203 -0.11 -22.66 11.64
N ASP A 204 -0.80 -23.46 12.47
CA ASP A 204 -0.19 -24.19 13.57
C ASP A 204 0.68 -25.37 13.07
N ASP A 205 0.26 -26.01 11.97
CA ASP A 205 0.94 -27.19 11.41
C ASP A 205 2.11 -26.83 10.49
N VAL A 206 2.08 -25.68 9.81
CA VAL A 206 3.09 -25.26 8.84
C VAL A 206 4.06 -24.26 9.45
N PRO A 207 5.32 -24.70 9.74
CA PRO A 207 6.29 -23.79 10.35
C PRO A 207 6.66 -22.67 9.39
N SER A 208 6.75 -21.45 9.91
CA SER A 208 7.45 -20.37 9.24
C SER A 208 8.96 -20.53 9.38
N PRO A 209 9.78 -20.16 8.42
CA PRO A 209 11.22 -20.08 8.58
C PRO A 209 11.63 -19.02 9.63
N TRP A 210 10.75 -18.07 9.93
CA TRP A 210 10.98 -16.96 10.87
C TRP A 210 10.08 -17.09 12.10
N HIS A 211 10.58 -16.64 13.25
CA HIS A 211 9.87 -16.79 14.53
C HIS A 211 8.82 -15.70 14.79
N ASN A 212 8.87 -14.59 14.06
CA ASN A 212 8.04 -13.39 14.25
C ASN A 212 7.27 -12.94 12.98
N VAL A 213 7.50 -13.63 11.84
CA VAL A 213 6.82 -13.35 10.57
C VAL A 213 6.16 -14.63 10.07
N ARG A 214 4.84 -14.63 9.94
CA ARG A 214 4.12 -15.73 9.30
C ARG A 214 4.22 -15.63 7.78
N LEU A 215 4.03 -16.75 7.11
CA LEU A 215 3.97 -16.75 5.64
C LEU A 215 2.81 -15.87 5.13
N ASP A 216 3.08 -15.06 4.12
CA ASP A 216 2.13 -14.13 3.50
C ASP A 216 0.85 -14.81 2.98
N ALA A 217 0.94 -16.09 2.65
CA ALA A 217 -0.20 -16.89 2.24
C ALA A 217 -1.30 -16.98 3.33
N PHE A 218 -0.91 -17.05 4.61
CA PHE A 218 -1.85 -17.01 5.73
C PHE A 218 -2.42 -15.61 5.91
N THR A 219 -1.59 -14.57 5.81
CA THR A 219 -2.02 -13.16 5.91
C THR A 219 -3.12 -12.85 4.91
N VAL A 220 -2.89 -13.16 3.62
CA VAL A 220 -3.92 -12.91 2.59
C VAL A 220 -5.13 -13.83 2.75
N GLY A 221 -4.94 -15.08 3.14
CA GLY A 221 -6.01 -16.04 3.37
C GLY A 221 -6.97 -15.58 4.48
N LEU A 222 -6.42 -15.15 5.61
CA LEU A 222 -7.18 -14.61 6.74
C LEU A 222 -7.86 -13.28 6.39
N ALA A 223 -7.17 -12.37 5.69
CA ALA A 223 -7.76 -11.13 5.21
C ALA A 223 -8.96 -11.37 4.28
N GLN A 224 -8.85 -12.34 3.35
CA GLN A 224 -9.94 -12.73 2.45
C GLN A 224 -11.16 -13.27 3.21
N GLU A 225 -10.94 -14.12 4.21
CA GLU A 225 -12.04 -14.65 5.04
C GLU A 225 -12.68 -13.56 5.90
N TYR A 226 -11.88 -12.62 6.42
CA TYR A 226 -12.40 -11.47 7.15
C TYR A 226 -13.26 -10.57 6.25
N VAL A 227 -12.83 -10.30 5.02
CA VAL A 227 -13.63 -9.57 4.03
C VAL A 227 -14.99 -10.24 3.80
N ASN A 228 -15.02 -11.57 3.66
CA ASN A 228 -16.28 -12.31 3.50
C ASN A 228 -17.19 -12.19 4.73
N ALA A 229 -16.62 -12.20 5.93
CA ALA A 229 -17.38 -12.21 7.19
C ALA A 229 -17.88 -10.84 7.61
N THR A 230 -17.07 -9.76 7.42
CA THR A 230 -17.30 -8.45 8.05
C THR A 230 -17.46 -7.30 7.07
N GLN A 231 -17.03 -7.46 5.82
CA GLN A 231 -17.09 -6.45 4.77
C GLN A 231 -16.57 -5.08 5.21
N PRO A 232 -15.28 -4.95 5.59
CA PRO A 232 -14.71 -3.68 6.02
C PRO A 232 -14.68 -2.66 4.88
N LYS A 233 -14.86 -1.37 5.18
CA LYS A 233 -14.68 -0.28 4.20
C LYS A 233 -13.20 0.01 3.94
N VAL A 234 -12.36 -0.14 4.96
CA VAL A 234 -10.92 0.09 4.88
C VAL A 234 -10.19 -1.16 5.34
N LEU A 235 -9.37 -1.70 4.48
CA LEU A 235 -8.54 -2.87 4.75
C LEU A 235 -7.07 -2.53 4.48
N TYR A 236 -6.24 -2.71 5.50
CA TYR A 236 -4.80 -2.64 5.40
C TYR A 236 -4.20 -4.05 5.42
N VAL A 237 -3.31 -4.36 4.48
CA VAL A 237 -2.62 -5.66 4.41
C VAL A 237 -1.12 -5.43 4.26
N ALA A 238 -0.32 -5.94 5.18
CA ALA A 238 1.13 -5.85 5.17
C ALA A 238 1.76 -7.23 4.95
N PHE A 239 2.51 -7.37 3.87
CA PHE A 239 3.27 -8.57 3.51
C PHE A 239 4.73 -8.43 3.94
N GLY A 240 5.34 -9.50 4.47
CA GLY A 240 6.66 -9.49 5.08
C GLY A 240 7.72 -10.33 4.36
N GLU A 241 7.33 -11.38 3.62
CA GLU A 241 8.29 -12.38 3.09
C GLU A 241 9.43 -11.78 2.26
N THR A 242 9.20 -10.65 1.57
CA THR A 242 10.24 -10.03 0.74
C THR A 242 11.39 -9.49 1.58
N ASP A 243 11.12 -8.90 2.74
CA ASP A 243 12.18 -8.40 3.61
C ASP A 243 12.99 -9.53 4.24
N ASP A 244 12.31 -10.53 4.77
CA ASP A 244 12.95 -11.66 5.43
C ASP A 244 13.82 -12.48 4.47
N PHE A 245 13.35 -12.82 3.27
CA PHE A 245 14.18 -13.49 2.26
C PHE A 245 15.32 -12.59 1.77
N GLY A 246 15.13 -11.27 1.75
CA GLY A 246 16.21 -10.32 1.50
C GLY A 246 17.29 -10.44 2.57
N HIS A 247 16.94 -10.45 3.85
CA HIS A 247 17.86 -10.61 4.97
C HIS A 247 18.58 -11.94 4.96
N ASP A 248 17.89 -13.02 4.55
CA ASP A 248 18.49 -14.34 4.38
C ASP A 248 19.50 -14.41 3.21
N GLY A 249 19.52 -13.38 2.35
CA GLY A 249 20.35 -13.37 1.15
C GLY A 249 19.86 -14.34 0.07
N ASP A 250 18.63 -14.86 0.18
CA ASP A 250 18.03 -15.76 -0.80
C ASP A 250 17.30 -14.97 -1.90
N TYR A 251 18.05 -14.53 -2.90
CA TYR A 251 17.51 -13.74 -4.00
C TYR A 251 16.42 -14.48 -4.81
N PRO A 252 16.54 -15.80 -5.10
CA PRO A 252 15.46 -16.57 -5.68
C PRO A 252 14.17 -16.57 -4.86
N ALA A 253 14.26 -16.75 -3.54
CA ALA A 253 13.09 -16.74 -2.67
C ALA A 253 12.47 -15.34 -2.56
N TYR A 254 13.29 -14.29 -2.49
CA TYR A 254 12.89 -12.89 -2.54
C TYR A 254 12.08 -12.56 -3.80
N LEU A 255 12.56 -12.93 -4.98
CA LEU A 255 11.84 -12.72 -6.26
C LEU A 255 10.52 -13.52 -6.30
N ARG A 256 10.56 -14.77 -5.84
CA ARG A 256 9.34 -15.59 -5.76
C ARG A 256 8.35 -15.07 -4.74
N ALA A 257 8.81 -14.47 -3.64
CA ALA A 257 7.95 -13.76 -2.69
C ALA A 257 7.28 -12.56 -3.35
N ALA A 258 8.04 -11.70 -4.04
CA ALA A 258 7.49 -10.58 -4.81
C ALA A 258 6.42 -11.04 -5.83
N HIS A 259 6.70 -12.11 -6.58
CA HIS A 259 5.73 -12.68 -7.51
C HIS A 259 4.47 -13.23 -6.83
N ARG A 260 4.62 -13.93 -5.68
CA ARG A 260 3.47 -14.42 -4.90
C ARG A 260 2.63 -13.27 -4.36
N THR A 261 3.29 -12.23 -3.86
CA THR A 261 2.62 -11.04 -3.31
C THR A 261 1.79 -10.34 -4.38
N ASP A 262 2.32 -10.15 -5.59
CA ASP A 262 1.55 -9.64 -6.74
C ASP A 262 0.29 -10.49 -7.01
N LYS A 263 0.43 -11.81 -6.99
CA LYS A 263 -0.70 -12.74 -7.14
C LYS A 263 -1.68 -12.66 -5.97
N PHE A 264 -1.22 -12.45 -4.73
CA PHE A 264 -2.07 -12.29 -3.55
C PHE A 264 -2.90 -11.02 -3.63
N ILE A 265 -2.28 -9.92 -4.02
CA ILE A 265 -2.97 -8.64 -4.25
C ILE A 265 -4.01 -8.80 -5.37
N SER A 266 -3.65 -9.45 -6.48
CA SER A 266 -4.58 -9.73 -7.57
C SER A 266 -5.81 -10.52 -7.10
N ARG A 267 -5.62 -11.58 -6.32
CA ARG A 267 -6.74 -12.40 -5.79
C ARG A 267 -7.64 -11.62 -4.84
N LEU A 268 -7.04 -10.84 -3.93
CA LEU A 268 -7.81 -10.01 -3.01
C LEU A 268 -8.59 -8.93 -3.77
N TRP A 269 -7.96 -8.27 -4.74
CA TRP A 269 -8.63 -7.30 -5.61
C TRP A 269 -9.79 -7.92 -6.39
N GLN A 270 -9.59 -9.09 -7.01
CA GLN A 270 -10.63 -9.80 -7.75
C GLN A 270 -11.81 -10.20 -6.84
N GLN A 271 -11.54 -10.65 -5.61
CA GLN A 271 -12.56 -10.93 -4.62
C GLN A 271 -13.39 -9.67 -4.33
N LEU A 272 -12.75 -8.54 -4.01
CA LEU A 272 -13.44 -7.28 -3.77
C LEU A 272 -14.29 -6.88 -4.99
N GLN A 273 -13.74 -6.93 -6.20
CA GLN A 273 -14.49 -6.59 -7.41
C GLN A 273 -15.64 -7.58 -7.74
N SER A 274 -15.67 -8.77 -7.15
CA SER A 274 -16.77 -9.70 -7.27
C SER A 274 -17.96 -9.40 -6.35
N MET A 275 -17.73 -8.59 -5.29
CA MET A 275 -18.74 -8.25 -4.28
C MET A 275 -19.38 -6.88 -4.59
N GLU A 276 -20.69 -6.78 -4.47
CA GLU A 276 -21.46 -5.57 -4.84
C GLU A 276 -21.00 -4.31 -4.11
N GLN A 277 -20.69 -4.42 -2.81
CA GLN A 277 -20.22 -3.30 -1.99
C GLN A 277 -18.94 -2.66 -2.55
N TYR A 278 -18.03 -3.46 -3.12
CA TYR A 278 -16.69 -3.03 -3.49
C TYR A 278 -16.49 -2.80 -4.99
N ARG A 279 -17.35 -3.43 -5.82
CA ARG A 279 -17.23 -3.37 -7.27
C ARG A 279 -17.30 -1.93 -7.75
N ASP A 280 -16.26 -1.51 -8.47
CA ASP A 280 -16.12 -0.16 -9.01
C ASP A 280 -16.26 0.96 -7.95
N ASN A 281 -16.14 0.61 -6.67
CA ASN A 281 -16.29 1.46 -5.49
C ASN A 281 -15.16 1.25 -4.47
N THR A 282 -13.98 0.89 -4.95
CA THR A 282 -12.80 0.62 -4.12
C THR A 282 -11.56 1.23 -4.77
N ASN A 283 -10.81 2.01 -4.02
CA ASN A 283 -9.47 2.42 -4.39
C ASN A 283 -8.44 1.42 -3.83
N LEU A 284 -7.34 1.21 -4.54
CA LEU A 284 -6.19 0.41 -4.14
C LEU A 284 -4.96 1.29 -4.11
N VAL A 285 -4.22 1.24 -3.00
CA VAL A 285 -2.88 1.83 -2.85
C VAL A 285 -1.92 0.73 -2.45
N ILE A 286 -0.78 0.65 -3.12
CA ILE A 286 0.33 -0.27 -2.79
C ILE A 286 1.57 0.57 -2.59
N THR A 287 2.34 0.30 -1.54
CA THR A 287 3.62 0.96 -1.27
C THR A 287 4.58 0.01 -0.55
N VAL A 288 5.76 0.48 -0.22
CA VAL A 288 6.76 -0.20 0.61
C VAL A 288 7.12 0.71 1.78
N ASP A 289 7.55 0.13 2.86
CA ASP A 289 7.95 0.85 4.08
C ASP A 289 9.39 1.38 4.01
N HIS A 290 10.28 0.70 3.29
CA HIS A 290 11.63 1.10 2.96
C HIS A 290 12.13 0.38 1.70
N GLY A 291 13.27 0.83 1.17
CA GLY A 291 14.04 0.13 0.14
C GLY A 291 15.14 -0.74 0.75
N ARG A 292 16.08 -1.14 -0.08
CA ARG A 292 17.27 -1.94 0.31
C ARG A 292 18.49 -1.45 -0.48
N GLY A 293 19.67 -1.98 -0.17
CA GLY A 293 20.89 -1.61 -0.86
C GLY A 293 20.83 -1.70 -2.38
N ASN A 294 21.47 -0.75 -3.04
CA ASN A 294 21.45 -0.61 -4.51
C ASN A 294 22.45 -1.50 -5.24
N ASP A 295 23.44 -2.04 -4.52
CA ASP A 295 24.53 -2.86 -5.08
C ASP A 295 24.47 -4.32 -4.60
N ASP A 296 25.28 -5.17 -5.20
CA ASP A 296 25.29 -6.60 -4.93
C ASP A 296 25.78 -6.95 -3.52
N GLU A 297 26.56 -6.07 -2.87
CA GLU A 297 27.08 -6.33 -1.51
C GLU A 297 26.06 -5.93 -0.44
N THR A 298 25.14 -5.00 -0.76
CA THR A 298 24.26 -4.39 0.22
C THR A 298 22.76 -4.68 0.00
N TRP A 299 22.37 -5.27 -1.13
CA TRP A 299 20.96 -5.51 -1.49
C TRP A 299 20.15 -6.21 -0.42
N GLN A 300 20.80 -7.07 0.38
CA GLN A 300 20.16 -7.83 1.46
C GLN A 300 19.95 -7.00 2.74
N HIS A 301 20.44 -5.76 2.77
CA HIS A 301 20.40 -4.92 3.96
C HIS A 301 19.64 -3.62 3.70
N HIS A 302 19.16 -3.02 4.78
CA HIS A 302 18.60 -1.69 4.81
C HIS A 302 18.98 -1.02 6.13
N ALA A 303 19.40 0.23 6.11
CA ALA A 303 19.66 1.07 7.26
C ALA A 303 20.14 2.45 6.81
N SER A 304 19.78 3.50 7.50
CA SER A 304 20.45 4.80 7.38
C SER A 304 21.80 4.77 8.08
N LEU A 305 22.62 5.80 7.87
CA LEU A 305 23.85 6.01 8.66
C LEU A 305 23.54 6.09 10.16
N LYS A 306 22.45 6.76 10.55
CA LYS A 306 22.02 6.87 11.94
C LYS A 306 21.67 5.51 12.53
N ALA A 307 20.98 4.68 11.77
CA ALA A 307 20.63 3.31 12.19
C ALA A 307 21.88 2.44 12.37
N THR A 308 22.87 2.51 11.46
CA THR A 308 24.11 1.72 11.57
C THR A 308 25.02 2.18 12.73
N GLN A 309 24.82 3.38 13.24
CA GLN A 309 25.50 3.89 14.44
C GLN A 309 24.72 3.62 15.73
N GLY A 310 23.49 3.12 15.63
CA GLY A 310 22.59 2.87 16.75
C GLY A 310 22.01 1.47 16.75
N TYR A 311 20.71 1.37 16.46
CA TYR A 311 19.92 0.12 16.55
C TYR A 311 20.47 -1.01 15.66
N LEU A 312 20.94 -0.70 14.44
CA LEU A 312 21.51 -1.66 13.48
C LEU A 312 23.05 -1.60 13.44
N ASN A 313 23.72 -1.54 14.59
CA ASN A 313 25.17 -1.40 14.70
C ASN A 313 25.98 -2.58 14.14
N ASN A 314 25.35 -3.73 13.90
CA ASN A 314 25.94 -4.84 13.15
C ASN A 314 26.24 -4.48 11.70
N LEU A 315 25.63 -3.41 11.16
CA LEU A 315 25.90 -2.84 9.84
C LEU A 315 26.87 -1.65 9.88
N SER A 316 27.56 -1.41 11.01
CA SER A 316 28.49 -0.27 11.20
C SER A 316 29.70 -0.25 10.25
N LYS A 317 29.98 -1.37 9.56
CA LYS A 317 30.98 -1.43 8.48
C LYS A 317 30.62 -0.56 7.25
N HIS A 318 29.37 -0.10 7.15
CA HIS A 318 28.87 0.76 6.07
C HIS A 318 28.86 2.23 6.51
N PRO A 319 29.91 3.02 6.21
CA PRO A 319 30.13 4.37 6.76
C PRO A 319 29.15 5.43 6.23
N GLN A 320 28.31 5.09 5.26
CA GLN A 320 27.25 5.96 4.70
C GLN A 320 25.85 5.42 4.94
N GLY A 321 25.72 4.35 5.75
CA GLY A 321 24.52 3.53 5.79
C GLY A 321 24.40 2.65 4.53
N ILE A 322 23.24 2.08 4.32
CA ILE A 322 22.93 1.25 3.16
C ILE A 322 22.22 2.12 2.12
N ILE A 323 22.97 2.53 1.11
CA ILE A 323 22.47 3.43 0.06
C ILE A 323 21.40 2.71 -0.76
N GLY A 324 20.23 3.35 -0.90
CA GLY A 324 19.05 2.78 -1.54
C GLY A 324 17.94 2.40 -0.56
N SER A 325 18.25 2.25 0.74
CA SER A 325 17.24 1.89 1.76
C SER A 325 16.14 2.94 1.93
N ASN A 326 16.40 4.18 1.57
CA ASN A 326 15.40 5.25 1.56
C ASN A 326 14.58 5.31 0.27
N GLU A 327 14.91 4.52 -0.75
CA GLU A 327 14.29 4.58 -2.08
C GLU A 327 13.06 3.68 -2.11
N ILE A 328 11.89 4.29 -2.25
CA ILE A 328 10.61 3.60 -2.23
C ILE A 328 9.81 3.87 -3.50
N TRP A 329 8.64 3.26 -3.58
CA TRP A 329 7.70 3.41 -4.68
C TRP A 329 6.26 3.32 -4.17
N MET A 330 5.31 3.79 -4.98
CA MET A 330 3.90 3.51 -4.81
C MET A 330 3.19 3.21 -6.11
N ALA A 331 2.09 2.49 -6.02
CA ALA A 331 1.16 2.26 -7.10
C ALA A 331 -0.27 2.45 -6.60
N ALA A 332 -1.14 3.01 -7.43
CA ALA A 332 -2.54 3.19 -7.07
C ALA A 332 -3.46 3.00 -8.27
N MET A 333 -4.65 2.46 -8.03
CA MET A 333 -5.74 2.41 -9.02
C MET A 333 -7.09 2.43 -8.34
N GLY A 334 -8.12 2.80 -9.06
CA GLY A 334 -9.49 2.82 -8.57
C GLY A 334 -10.33 3.88 -9.27
N PRO A 335 -11.60 4.02 -8.87
CA PRO A 335 -12.50 4.99 -9.51
C PRO A 335 -12.01 6.43 -9.38
N ASP A 336 -11.32 6.78 -8.28
CA ASP A 336 -10.85 8.15 -8.01
C ASP A 336 -9.41 8.39 -8.45
N VAL A 337 -8.68 7.37 -8.88
CA VAL A 337 -7.29 7.49 -9.31
C VAL A 337 -7.23 7.82 -10.80
N LYS A 338 -6.45 8.85 -11.14
CA LYS A 338 -6.19 9.21 -12.55
C LYS A 338 -5.28 8.17 -13.21
N PRO A 339 -5.74 7.50 -14.28
CA PRO A 339 -4.88 6.56 -15.01
C PRO A 339 -3.74 7.33 -15.71
N ALA A 340 -2.53 7.13 -15.25
CA ALA A 340 -1.33 7.76 -15.82
C ALA A 340 -0.23 6.75 -16.19
N GLY A 341 -0.43 5.47 -15.84
CA GLY A 341 0.56 4.42 -16.09
C GLY A 341 1.83 4.63 -15.26
N GLU A 342 2.96 4.28 -15.84
CA GLU A 342 4.28 4.53 -15.26
C GLU A 342 4.63 6.01 -15.39
N ALA A 343 4.69 6.73 -14.26
CA ALA A 343 4.94 8.16 -14.25
C ALA A 343 6.43 8.48 -14.50
N SER A 344 6.68 9.60 -15.16
CA SER A 344 8.03 10.09 -15.45
C SER A 344 8.13 11.59 -15.17
N ASN A 345 9.37 12.06 -14.91
CA ASN A 345 9.66 13.48 -14.64
C ASN A 345 8.75 14.07 -13.55
N THR A 346 8.57 13.35 -12.45
CA THR A 346 7.75 13.80 -11.33
C THR A 346 8.59 14.63 -10.34
N PRO A 347 7.94 15.46 -9.50
CA PRO A 347 8.58 15.90 -8.26
C PRO A 347 9.02 14.72 -7.41
N LEU A 348 9.90 14.97 -6.44
CA LEU A 348 10.17 14.00 -5.40
C LEU A 348 8.92 13.84 -4.53
N TYR A 349 8.46 12.60 -4.37
CA TYR A 349 7.40 12.25 -3.43
C TYR A 349 7.98 11.52 -2.20
N GLU A 350 7.21 11.49 -1.13
CA GLU A 350 7.66 11.02 0.16
C GLU A 350 6.66 10.07 0.81
N LEU A 351 7.16 9.18 1.67
CA LEU A 351 6.36 8.14 2.31
C LEU A 351 5.26 8.73 3.22
N ASN A 352 5.55 9.84 3.90
CA ASN A 352 4.61 10.56 4.75
C ASN A 352 3.37 11.12 4.01
N GLN A 353 3.38 11.10 2.67
CA GLN A 353 2.26 11.53 1.84
C GLN A 353 1.18 10.43 1.66
N ILE A 354 1.49 9.17 2.04
CA ILE A 354 0.57 8.03 1.84
C ILE A 354 -0.69 8.17 2.68
N ALA A 355 -0.59 8.55 3.96
CA ALA A 355 -1.76 8.73 4.83
C ALA A 355 -2.74 9.77 4.27
N ALA A 356 -2.23 10.94 3.86
CA ALA A 356 -3.04 12.00 3.26
C ALA A 356 -3.69 11.55 1.94
N THR A 357 -2.94 10.82 1.11
CA THR A 357 -3.45 10.27 -0.15
C THR A 357 -4.58 9.27 0.11
N ALA A 358 -4.41 8.36 1.07
CA ALA A 358 -5.41 7.38 1.47
C ALA A 358 -6.70 8.04 2.00
N LEU A 359 -6.56 9.08 2.84
CA LEU A 359 -7.69 9.84 3.35
C LEU A 359 -8.46 10.55 2.24
N LEU A 360 -7.79 11.23 1.32
CA LEU A 360 -8.45 11.88 0.18
C LEU A 360 -9.17 10.88 -0.73
N LEU A 361 -8.59 9.70 -0.97
CA LEU A 361 -9.23 8.62 -1.74
C LEU A 361 -10.49 8.05 -1.07
N LEU A 362 -10.70 8.32 0.22
CA LEU A 362 -11.91 8.02 0.98
C LEU A 362 -12.83 9.25 1.14
N GLY A 363 -12.52 10.39 0.50
CA GLY A 363 -13.25 11.64 0.68
C GLY A 363 -13.13 12.22 2.09
N GLN A 364 -12.08 11.86 2.83
CA GLN A 364 -11.79 12.38 4.17
C GLN A 364 -10.74 13.50 4.10
N SER A 365 -10.80 14.45 5.05
CA SER A 365 -9.84 15.56 5.12
C SER A 365 -8.57 15.16 5.87
N PRO A 366 -7.38 15.23 5.24
CA PRO A 366 -6.11 15.10 5.93
C PRO A 366 -5.90 16.17 7.00
N GLU A 367 -6.41 17.39 6.78
CA GLU A 367 -6.32 18.49 7.74
C GLU A 367 -7.17 18.24 8.99
N ALA A 368 -8.34 17.59 8.83
CA ALA A 368 -9.15 17.17 9.96
C ALA A 368 -8.44 16.11 10.79
N PHE A 369 -7.82 15.12 10.14
CA PHE A 369 -7.00 14.12 10.80
C PHE A 369 -5.84 14.77 11.57
N ALA A 370 -5.04 15.61 10.93
CA ALA A 370 -3.91 16.30 11.57
C ALA A 370 -4.35 17.14 12.76
N LYS A 371 -5.47 17.87 12.65
CA LYS A 371 -6.05 18.66 13.72
C LYS A 371 -6.50 17.80 14.91
N ASP A 372 -7.24 16.72 14.63
CA ASP A 372 -7.83 15.87 15.67
C ASP A 372 -6.76 15.05 16.41
N THR A 373 -5.64 14.76 15.76
CA THR A 373 -4.52 14.01 16.33
C THR A 373 -3.38 14.90 16.83
N GLU A 374 -3.51 16.22 16.68
CA GLU A 374 -2.46 17.21 17.02
C GLU A 374 -1.10 16.85 16.36
N SER A 375 -1.14 16.33 15.14
CA SER A 375 0.04 15.86 14.40
C SER A 375 0.24 16.62 13.09
N GLU A 376 1.43 16.53 12.53
CA GLU A 376 1.70 16.92 11.15
C GLU A 376 1.27 15.79 10.20
N ILE A 377 0.97 16.14 8.96
CA ILE A 377 0.72 15.18 7.89
C ILE A 377 1.30 15.70 6.58
N GLY A 378 1.94 14.81 5.80
CA GLY A 378 2.42 15.13 4.46
C GLY A 378 1.29 15.54 3.53
N GLN A 379 1.60 16.31 2.50
CA GLN A 379 0.63 16.61 1.45
C GLN A 379 0.33 15.37 0.63
N ALA A 380 -0.94 15.15 0.26
CA ALA A 380 -1.30 14.01 -0.56
C ALA A 380 -0.59 14.03 -1.92
N VAL A 381 -0.22 12.86 -2.42
CA VAL A 381 0.29 12.70 -3.78
C VAL A 381 -0.81 13.04 -4.78
N PRO A 382 -0.58 13.87 -5.81
CA PRO A 382 -1.62 14.36 -6.70
C PRO A 382 -2.01 13.32 -7.78
N ILE A 383 -2.54 12.19 -7.34
CA ILE A 383 -2.95 11.07 -8.20
C ILE A 383 -4.45 11.00 -8.45
N MET A 384 -5.24 11.88 -7.85
CA MET A 384 -6.69 11.85 -7.97
C MET A 384 -7.17 12.44 -9.30
N LYS A 385 -8.31 11.94 -9.78
CA LYS A 385 -9.06 12.59 -10.85
C LYS A 385 -9.53 13.98 -10.39
N LEU A 386 -9.39 14.97 -11.24
CA LEU A 386 -10.01 16.27 -10.99
C LEU A 386 -11.52 16.16 -11.26
N ASN A 387 -12.34 16.79 -10.43
CA ASN A 387 -13.81 16.74 -10.48
C ASN A 387 -14.46 17.18 -11.81
N ASN A 388 -13.68 17.37 -12.88
CA ASN A 388 -14.11 17.83 -14.20
C ASN A 388 -13.55 16.99 -15.37
N GLU A 389 -12.95 15.82 -15.10
CA GLU A 389 -12.43 14.91 -16.14
C GLU A 389 -13.31 13.68 -16.36
#